data_a2016bb7dc96c2c1bf93a61044f79adb
#
_entry.id   a2016bb7dc96c2c1bf93a61044f79adb
#
_cell.length_a   1.000
_cell.length_b   1.000
_cell.length_c   1.000
_cell.angle_alpha   90.00
_cell.angle_beta   90.00
_cell.angle_gamma   90.00
#
_symmetry.space_group_name_H-M   'P 1'
#
loop_
_entity.id
_entity.type
_entity.pdbx_description
1 polymer ?
#
loop_
_entity_poly.entity_id
_entity_poly.type
_entity_poly.pdbx_seq_one_letter_code
_entity_poly.pdbx_strand_id
1 'polypeptide(L)'
;EVLEAQLKAEGWRNIELTHIDKGVMTDTYRLKSGQNYYVVRCYPKFRSWLAKAEYDFLREFAKNGIKAPEAYDYKEAKDGISYLIYQWIDGKTLKETFNELNEDELSTLCDEIIENYTAINQIQTKKFGRVVKGRVYEHNTWQHFLRIEIEQSRRYFKREKDPKHVHICDGLYDYIDNILEPTSNLVWGDLSLDNIIVTEDKHLAAFIDFEGMISGDPLLGISYLLSQEPDHPFTKCILKKYGIQENSEQSKLLDFYTVFRYIRIAPYTQSSTPNGSDRKPINQFLPYVARVENSFENKCKCWIRTKRVIKLMWKKIVVLLFSIAICIAAIVGTCCFYNPTLEGSQVSVKFNQSNNLLISAIELPSWFCVTDSCIETYKIIDSNDKKLLYSCVTPSDSLLGATAYNEYIKIVDKLAFKSNTEFPNTKNLLLLTLCMVALGCCARTFYDYIGWECYKNGQDMDTWWPWYIFRPIIGCPIAAFLLVAFRTSMFSSLFTTKDLNTYLVVAFLTGFAMMEFLKMLRRSSKALFGEG
;
A
#
# COMPACT_ATOMS: atom_id res chain seq x y z
N GLU A 1 -34.01 -17.71 9.54
CA GLU A 1 -35.10 -17.17 8.68
C GLU A 1 -34.56 -16.51 7.42
N VAL A 2 -33.65 -15.50 7.52
CA VAL A 2 -33.09 -14.80 6.32
C VAL A 2 -32.36 -15.76 5.40
N LEU A 3 -31.44 -16.58 5.92
CA LEU A 3 -30.70 -17.58 5.15
C LEU A 3 -31.64 -18.58 4.47
N GLU A 4 -32.65 -19.05 5.19
CA GLU A 4 -33.63 -20.01 4.67
C GLU A 4 -34.45 -19.42 3.53
N ALA A 5 -34.91 -18.17 3.68
CA ALA A 5 -35.63 -17.45 2.62
C ALA A 5 -34.76 -17.27 1.38
N GLN A 6 -33.48 -16.95 1.57
CA GLN A 6 -32.52 -16.79 0.49
C GLN A 6 -32.25 -18.09 -0.25
N LEU A 7 -32.03 -19.21 0.46
CA LEU A 7 -31.85 -20.53 -0.14
C LEU A 7 -33.12 -20.99 -0.92
N LYS A 8 -34.30 -20.75 -0.37
CA LYS A 8 -35.56 -21.05 -1.07
C LYS A 8 -35.70 -20.25 -2.37
N ALA A 9 -35.33 -18.98 -2.36
CA ALA A 9 -35.31 -18.13 -3.56
C ALA A 9 -34.35 -18.62 -4.65
N GLU A 10 -33.28 -19.32 -4.26
CA GLU A 10 -32.27 -19.91 -5.16
C GLU A 10 -32.61 -21.36 -5.59
N GLY A 11 -33.81 -21.83 -5.24
CA GLY A 11 -34.35 -23.10 -5.73
C GLY A 11 -34.20 -24.29 -4.79
N TRP A 12 -33.62 -24.11 -3.60
CA TRP A 12 -33.57 -25.16 -2.59
C TRP A 12 -34.97 -25.43 -2.03
N ARG A 13 -35.40 -26.69 -2.08
CA ARG A 13 -36.76 -27.06 -1.68
C ARG A 13 -36.72 -28.04 -0.50
N ASN A 14 -37.79 -28.04 0.29
CA ASN A 14 -37.92 -28.94 1.45
C ASN A 14 -36.71 -28.91 2.36
N ILE A 15 -36.25 -27.70 2.69
CA ILE A 15 -35.04 -27.50 3.46
C ILE A 15 -35.32 -27.36 4.96
N GLU A 16 -34.45 -27.94 5.76
CA GLU A 16 -34.36 -27.79 7.21
C GLU A 16 -32.94 -27.38 7.56
N LEU A 17 -32.78 -26.29 8.31
CA LEU A 17 -31.51 -25.76 8.75
C LEU A 17 -31.34 -25.99 10.25
N THR A 18 -30.25 -26.68 10.63
CA THR A 18 -29.84 -26.87 12.02
C THR A 18 -28.52 -26.16 12.23
N HIS A 19 -28.44 -25.22 13.17
CA HIS A 19 -27.20 -24.51 13.50
C HIS A 19 -26.19 -25.46 14.13
N ILE A 20 -24.90 -25.36 13.74
CA ILE A 20 -23.79 -26.14 14.29
C ILE A 20 -22.96 -25.19 15.18
N ASP A 21 -23.05 -25.36 16.48
CA ASP A 21 -22.43 -24.51 17.50
C ASP A 21 -20.89 -24.67 17.65
N LYS A 22 -20.16 -24.87 16.55
CA LYS A 22 -18.73 -25.16 16.60
C LYS A 22 -17.81 -24.11 15.92
N GLY A 23 -18.36 -23.03 15.37
CA GLY A 23 -17.56 -22.03 14.63
C GLY A 23 -17.31 -20.73 15.40
N VAL A 24 -16.05 -20.33 15.59
CA VAL A 24 -15.70 -19.05 16.26
C VAL A 24 -15.82 -17.86 15.28
N MET A 25 -15.61 -18.07 13.98
CA MET A 25 -15.46 -17.00 12.98
C MET A 25 -16.56 -16.98 11.91
N THR A 26 -17.30 -18.06 11.76
CA THR A 26 -18.36 -18.25 10.73
C THR A 26 -19.52 -19.02 11.32
N ASP A 27 -20.74 -18.64 10.94
CA ASP A 27 -21.95 -19.42 11.30
C ASP A 27 -22.06 -20.60 10.34
N THR A 28 -22.17 -21.80 10.89
CA THR A 28 -22.27 -23.03 10.11
C THR A 28 -23.58 -23.74 10.41
N TYR A 29 -24.24 -24.21 9.36
CA TYR A 29 -25.53 -24.90 9.45
C TYR A 29 -25.44 -26.25 8.74
N ARG A 30 -26.09 -27.26 9.33
CA ARG A 30 -26.46 -28.49 8.62
C ARG A 30 -27.74 -28.21 7.86
N LEU A 31 -27.70 -28.36 6.55
CA LEU A 31 -28.84 -28.24 5.65
C LEU A 31 -29.30 -29.62 5.26
N LYS A 32 -30.55 -29.94 5.58
CA LYS A 32 -31.23 -31.11 5.03
C LYS A 32 -32.08 -30.66 3.85
N SER A 33 -31.96 -31.34 2.71
CA SER A 33 -32.83 -31.12 1.54
C SER A 33 -33.25 -32.47 0.98
N GLY A 34 -34.51 -32.83 1.19
CA GLY A 34 -35.00 -34.17 0.92
C GLY A 34 -34.35 -35.22 1.83
N GLN A 35 -33.64 -36.18 1.23
CA GLN A 35 -32.86 -37.20 1.97
C GLN A 35 -31.37 -36.86 2.13
N ASN A 36 -30.91 -35.80 1.49
CA ASN A 36 -29.51 -35.44 1.48
C ASN A 36 -29.21 -34.39 2.55
N TYR A 37 -27.94 -34.44 3.03
CA TYR A 37 -27.42 -33.49 3.99
C TYR A 37 -26.26 -32.70 3.37
N TYR A 38 -26.19 -31.43 3.71
CA TYR A 38 -25.16 -30.50 3.25
C TYR A 38 -24.68 -29.63 4.43
N VAL A 39 -23.57 -28.97 4.26
CA VAL A 39 -23.11 -27.90 5.15
C VAL A 39 -23.32 -26.58 4.43
N VAL A 40 -23.90 -25.61 5.13
CA VAL A 40 -23.96 -24.20 4.71
C VAL A 40 -23.09 -23.40 5.65
N ARG A 41 -21.97 -22.91 5.15
CA ARG A 41 -21.05 -22.03 5.90
C ARG A 41 -21.33 -20.58 5.51
N CYS A 42 -21.66 -19.74 6.48
CA CYS A 42 -22.00 -18.32 6.29
C CYS A 42 -20.84 -17.43 6.70
N TYR A 43 -20.54 -16.44 5.84
CA TYR A 43 -19.42 -15.54 6.05
C TYR A 43 -19.88 -14.14 6.39
N PRO A 44 -19.26 -13.46 7.36
CA PRO A 44 -19.54 -12.06 7.64
C PRO A 44 -19.19 -11.18 6.43
N LYS A 45 -19.87 -10.05 6.28
CA LYS A 45 -19.76 -9.15 5.11
C LYS A 45 -18.30 -8.76 4.78
N PHE A 46 -17.47 -8.55 5.79
CA PHE A 46 -16.04 -8.19 5.58
C PHE A 46 -15.16 -9.36 5.11
N ARG A 47 -15.69 -10.61 5.13
CA ARG A 47 -15.03 -11.85 4.68
C ARG A 47 -15.83 -12.59 3.60
N SER A 48 -16.82 -11.95 2.98
CA SER A 48 -17.71 -12.55 1.96
C SER A 48 -16.96 -13.25 0.82
N TRP A 49 -15.81 -12.71 0.45
CA TRP A 49 -14.91 -13.25 -0.58
C TRP A 49 -14.36 -14.65 -0.28
N LEU A 50 -14.39 -15.10 0.99
CA LEU A 50 -13.98 -16.47 1.37
C LEU A 50 -14.91 -17.53 0.80
N ALA A 51 -16.20 -17.23 0.63
CA ALA A 51 -17.16 -18.17 0.06
C ALA A 51 -16.68 -18.70 -1.31
N LYS A 52 -16.27 -17.78 -2.19
CA LYS A 52 -15.70 -18.14 -3.49
C LYS A 52 -14.34 -18.82 -3.38
N ALA A 53 -13.46 -18.32 -2.52
CA ALA A 53 -12.12 -18.86 -2.37
C ALA A 53 -12.14 -20.34 -1.90
N GLU A 54 -12.93 -20.65 -0.88
CA GLU A 54 -13.09 -22.02 -0.40
C GLU A 54 -13.80 -22.92 -1.43
N TYR A 55 -14.78 -22.39 -2.16
CA TYR A 55 -15.41 -23.10 -3.26
C TYR A 55 -14.38 -23.50 -4.33
N ASP A 56 -13.53 -22.57 -4.73
CA ASP A 56 -12.48 -22.81 -5.75
C ASP A 56 -11.47 -23.85 -5.24
N PHE A 57 -11.08 -23.85 -3.96
CA PHE A 57 -10.21 -24.86 -3.37
C PHE A 57 -10.86 -26.25 -3.39
N LEU A 58 -12.09 -26.38 -2.92
CA LEU A 58 -12.79 -27.66 -2.91
C LEU A 58 -12.95 -28.24 -4.32
N ARG A 59 -13.23 -27.41 -5.31
CA ARG A 59 -13.28 -27.80 -6.72
C ARG A 59 -11.92 -28.29 -7.24
N GLU A 60 -10.85 -27.66 -6.83
CA GLU A 60 -9.49 -28.07 -7.20
C GLU A 60 -9.10 -29.38 -6.50
N PHE A 61 -9.48 -29.54 -5.23
CA PHE A 61 -9.24 -30.77 -4.48
C PHE A 61 -9.96 -31.98 -5.09
N ALA A 62 -11.21 -31.82 -5.51
CA ALA A 62 -11.94 -32.88 -6.19
C ALA A 62 -11.25 -33.35 -7.48
N LYS A 63 -10.65 -32.44 -8.26
CA LYS A 63 -9.88 -32.77 -9.47
C LYS A 63 -8.61 -33.57 -9.16
N ASN A 64 -8.01 -33.34 -8.00
CA ASN A 64 -6.75 -33.95 -7.58
C ASN A 64 -6.96 -35.16 -6.65
N GLY A 65 -8.19 -35.64 -6.47
CA GLY A 65 -8.50 -36.83 -5.65
C GLY A 65 -8.24 -36.63 -4.15
N ILE A 66 -8.19 -35.38 -3.68
CA ILE A 66 -7.97 -35.04 -2.28
C ILE A 66 -9.26 -35.30 -1.49
N LYS A 67 -9.14 -35.99 -0.35
CA LYS A 67 -10.26 -36.26 0.56
C LYS A 67 -10.70 -34.96 1.24
N ALA A 68 -11.65 -34.29 0.62
CA ALA A 68 -12.31 -33.05 1.08
C ALA A 68 -13.78 -33.07 0.65
N PRO A 69 -14.68 -32.27 1.27
CA PRO A 69 -16.07 -32.20 0.86
C PRO A 69 -16.22 -31.72 -0.58
N GLU A 70 -17.20 -32.25 -1.30
CA GLU A 70 -17.57 -31.75 -2.61
C GLU A 70 -18.29 -30.40 -2.47
N ALA A 71 -17.86 -29.39 -3.24
CA ALA A 71 -18.51 -28.07 -3.27
C ALA A 71 -19.66 -28.08 -4.27
N TYR A 72 -20.85 -27.62 -3.82
CA TYR A 72 -22.04 -27.55 -4.64
C TYR A 72 -22.33 -26.15 -5.15
N ASP A 73 -22.33 -25.16 -4.27
CA ASP A 73 -22.70 -23.78 -4.62
C ASP A 73 -22.05 -22.77 -3.66
N TYR A 74 -21.93 -21.52 -4.11
CA TYR A 74 -21.50 -20.41 -3.26
C TYR A 74 -22.18 -19.12 -3.66
N LYS A 75 -22.32 -18.21 -2.72
CA LYS A 75 -22.80 -16.85 -2.97
C LYS A 75 -21.92 -15.82 -2.28
N GLU A 76 -21.46 -14.86 -3.05
CA GLU A 76 -20.83 -13.64 -2.57
C GLU A 76 -21.82 -12.48 -2.68
N ALA A 77 -22.56 -12.21 -1.60
CA ALA A 77 -23.65 -11.25 -1.60
C ALA A 77 -23.17 -9.84 -1.24
N LYS A 78 -23.60 -8.84 -2.03
CA LYS A 78 -23.45 -7.41 -1.66
C LYS A 78 -24.43 -7.05 -0.54
N ASP A 79 -25.65 -7.54 -0.68
CA ASP A 79 -26.73 -7.44 0.29
C ASP A 79 -27.27 -8.85 0.56
N GLY A 80 -27.40 -9.22 1.84
CA GLY A 80 -27.76 -10.56 2.27
C GLY A 80 -26.57 -11.34 2.87
N ILE A 81 -26.73 -12.67 2.94
CA ILE A 81 -25.76 -13.58 3.55
C ILE A 81 -24.88 -14.19 2.44
N SER A 82 -23.58 -14.03 2.58
CA SER A 82 -22.61 -14.76 1.76
C SER A 82 -22.41 -16.15 2.33
N TYR A 83 -22.43 -17.17 1.48
CA TYR A 83 -22.32 -18.55 1.94
C TYR A 83 -21.59 -19.45 0.94
N LEU A 84 -21.15 -20.61 1.44
CA LEU A 84 -20.68 -21.78 0.68
C LEU A 84 -21.50 -22.98 1.09
N ILE A 85 -21.94 -23.79 0.11
CA ILE A 85 -22.63 -25.04 0.32
C ILE A 85 -21.74 -26.19 -0.17
N TYR A 86 -21.50 -27.15 0.71
CA TYR A 86 -20.69 -28.32 0.39
C TYR A 86 -21.25 -29.58 1.05
N GLN A 87 -20.71 -30.72 0.64
CA GLN A 87 -21.10 -32.04 1.09
C GLN A 87 -21.04 -32.17 2.62
N TRP A 88 -22.07 -32.74 3.21
CA TRP A 88 -21.98 -33.25 4.58
C TRP A 88 -21.16 -34.55 4.57
N ILE A 89 -20.11 -34.60 5.37
CA ILE A 89 -19.28 -35.80 5.53
C ILE A 89 -19.73 -36.54 6.79
N ASP A 90 -20.13 -37.81 6.64
CA ASP A 90 -20.47 -38.67 7.77
C ASP A 90 -19.18 -39.09 8.49
N GLY A 91 -19.16 -38.95 9.81
CA GLY A 91 -18.03 -39.25 10.65
C GLY A 91 -17.98 -38.32 11.87
N LYS A 92 -16.94 -38.45 12.64
CA LYS A 92 -16.64 -37.60 13.79
C LYS A 92 -15.29 -36.91 13.60
N THR A 93 -15.06 -35.80 14.28
CA THR A 93 -13.72 -35.19 14.26
C THR A 93 -12.70 -36.12 14.91
N LEU A 94 -11.46 -36.05 14.46
CA LEU A 94 -10.36 -36.82 15.06
C LEU A 94 -10.24 -36.51 16.57
N LYS A 95 -10.52 -35.30 16.99
CA LYS A 95 -10.52 -34.92 18.40
C LYS A 95 -11.56 -35.70 19.20
N GLU A 96 -12.75 -35.92 18.64
CA GLU A 96 -13.83 -36.66 19.30
C GLU A 96 -13.52 -38.18 19.40
N THR A 97 -12.80 -38.72 18.43
CA THR A 97 -12.51 -40.16 18.33
C THR A 97 -11.12 -40.55 18.79
N PHE A 98 -10.25 -39.60 19.08
CA PHE A 98 -8.83 -39.84 19.33
C PHE A 98 -8.57 -40.91 20.42
N ASN A 99 -9.31 -40.81 21.53
CA ASN A 99 -9.15 -41.74 22.65
C ASN A 99 -9.68 -43.17 22.34
N GLU A 100 -10.35 -43.34 21.22
CA GLU A 100 -10.87 -44.66 20.77
C GLU A 100 -9.87 -45.37 19.84
N LEU A 101 -8.78 -44.70 19.41
CA LEU A 101 -7.77 -45.21 18.49
C LEU A 101 -6.71 -46.01 19.25
N ASN A 102 -6.38 -47.20 18.73
CA ASN A 102 -5.17 -47.89 19.13
C ASN A 102 -3.94 -47.41 18.32
N GLU A 103 -2.74 -47.87 18.65
CA GLU A 103 -1.48 -47.43 18.02
C GLU A 103 -1.42 -47.73 16.51
N ASP A 104 -1.92 -48.88 16.08
CA ASP A 104 -1.91 -49.30 14.66
C ASP A 104 -2.92 -48.48 13.86
N GLU A 105 -4.12 -48.25 14.39
CA GLU A 105 -5.13 -47.40 13.79
C GLU A 105 -4.63 -45.93 13.69
N LEU A 106 -4.01 -45.41 14.74
CA LEU A 106 -3.40 -44.08 14.71
C LEU A 106 -2.29 -43.99 13.65
N SER A 107 -1.44 -45.02 13.58
CA SER A 107 -0.36 -45.07 12.60
C SER A 107 -0.90 -45.08 11.15
N THR A 108 -1.92 -45.90 10.87
CA THR A 108 -2.55 -45.99 9.56
C THR A 108 -3.25 -44.65 9.20
N LEU A 109 -3.99 -44.08 10.14
CA LEU A 109 -4.66 -42.81 9.94
C LEU A 109 -3.66 -41.67 9.67
N CYS A 110 -2.52 -41.63 10.38
CA CYS A 110 -1.45 -40.68 10.12
C CYS A 110 -0.86 -40.81 8.72
N ASP A 111 -0.71 -42.03 8.19
CA ASP A 111 -0.25 -42.26 6.81
C ASP A 111 -1.26 -41.69 5.80
N GLU A 112 -2.56 -41.94 5.98
CA GLU A 112 -3.61 -41.40 5.11
C GLU A 112 -3.68 -39.84 5.18
N ILE A 113 -3.51 -39.27 6.37
CA ILE A 113 -3.48 -37.84 6.57
C ILE A 113 -2.28 -37.21 5.84
N ILE A 114 -1.09 -37.81 5.95
CA ILE A 114 0.11 -37.29 5.28
C ILE A 114 -0.01 -37.43 3.78
N GLU A 115 -0.54 -38.51 3.27
CA GLU A 115 -0.79 -38.72 1.84
C GLU A 115 -1.71 -37.60 1.31
N ASN A 116 -2.85 -37.37 1.98
CA ASN A 116 -3.82 -36.38 1.60
C ASN A 116 -3.24 -34.95 1.72
N TYR A 117 -2.48 -34.66 2.79
CA TYR A 117 -1.79 -33.39 2.99
C TYR A 117 -0.73 -33.16 1.89
N THR A 118 0.03 -34.17 1.54
CA THR A 118 1.04 -34.09 0.48
C THR A 118 0.41 -33.89 -0.89
N ALA A 119 -0.75 -34.48 -1.16
CA ALA A 119 -1.51 -34.21 -2.39
C ALA A 119 -1.93 -32.74 -2.52
N ILE A 120 -2.37 -32.11 -1.42
CA ILE A 120 -2.61 -30.65 -1.40
C ILE A 120 -1.33 -29.90 -1.78
N ASN A 121 -0.20 -30.28 -1.20
CA ASN A 121 1.09 -29.60 -1.40
C ASN A 121 1.69 -29.84 -2.80
N GLN A 122 1.15 -30.71 -3.61
CA GLN A 122 1.52 -30.86 -5.03
C GLN A 122 0.84 -29.84 -5.94
N ILE A 123 -0.20 -29.18 -5.47
CA ILE A 123 -0.89 -28.13 -6.22
C ILE A 123 -0.01 -26.89 -6.23
N GLN A 124 0.57 -26.58 -7.41
CA GLN A 124 1.42 -25.42 -7.60
C GLN A 124 0.61 -24.13 -7.74
N THR A 125 1.16 -23.07 -7.21
CA THR A 125 0.62 -21.72 -7.29
C THR A 125 1.60 -20.78 -7.99
N LYS A 126 1.19 -19.54 -8.28
CA LYS A 126 2.05 -18.58 -9.01
C LYS A 126 2.84 -17.65 -8.09
N LYS A 127 2.42 -17.50 -6.85
CA LYS A 127 2.97 -16.55 -5.87
C LYS A 127 2.80 -17.08 -4.45
N PHE A 128 3.41 -16.40 -3.49
CA PHE A 128 3.38 -16.76 -2.08
C PHE A 128 2.39 -15.92 -1.28
N GLY A 129 1.90 -16.46 -0.17
CA GLY A 129 1.06 -15.73 0.77
C GLY A 129 -0.33 -16.29 0.94
N ARG A 130 -1.21 -15.51 1.56
CA ARG A 130 -2.58 -15.91 1.87
C ARG A 130 -3.55 -15.49 0.77
N VAL A 131 -4.73 -16.09 0.79
CA VAL A 131 -5.87 -15.57 0.03
C VAL A 131 -6.38 -14.32 0.73
N VAL A 132 -6.37 -13.18 0.06
CA VAL A 132 -6.87 -11.92 0.58
C VAL A 132 -7.77 -11.26 -0.45
N LYS A 133 -9.05 -11.03 -0.09
CA LYS A 133 -10.03 -10.31 -0.91
C LYS A 133 -10.08 -10.73 -2.38
N GLY A 134 -10.16 -12.04 -2.64
CA GLY A 134 -10.22 -12.58 -4.00
C GLY A 134 -8.90 -12.52 -4.79
N ARG A 135 -7.81 -12.06 -4.21
CA ARG A 135 -6.46 -12.19 -4.75
C ARG A 135 -5.74 -13.30 -4.02
N VAL A 136 -5.38 -14.33 -4.75
CA VAL A 136 -4.58 -15.42 -4.23
C VAL A 136 -3.12 -15.02 -4.40
N TYR A 137 -2.38 -14.93 -3.26
CA TYR A 137 -0.93 -14.84 -3.25
C TYR A 137 -0.35 -13.54 -3.84
N GLU A 138 0.03 -12.60 -2.99
CA GLU A 138 0.50 -11.27 -3.41
C GLU A 138 2.02 -11.14 -3.51
N HIS A 139 2.80 -12.10 -2.97
CA HIS A 139 4.23 -11.96 -2.80
C HIS A 139 5.01 -12.78 -3.84
N ASN A 140 6.05 -12.17 -4.41
CA ASN A 140 6.91 -12.83 -5.39
C ASN A 140 7.88 -13.83 -4.74
N THR A 141 8.18 -13.69 -3.45
CA THR A 141 9.06 -14.58 -2.68
C THR A 141 8.45 -14.92 -1.33
N TRP A 142 8.76 -16.14 -0.85
CA TRP A 142 8.34 -16.60 0.45
C TRP A 142 8.95 -15.77 1.58
N GLN A 143 10.22 -15.45 1.47
CA GLN A 143 10.92 -14.61 2.42
C GLN A 143 10.26 -13.21 2.54
N HIS A 144 9.79 -12.63 1.43
CA HIS A 144 9.08 -11.35 1.46
C HIS A 144 7.77 -11.46 2.25
N PHE A 145 6.98 -12.50 2.01
CA PHE A 145 5.77 -12.77 2.78
C PHE A 145 6.06 -12.87 4.27
N LEU A 146 7.03 -13.70 4.67
CA LEU A 146 7.40 -13.88 6.07
C LEU A 146 7.82 -12.55 6.73
N ARG A 147 8.60 -11.72 6.03
CA ARG A 147 9.02 -10.41 6.55
C ARG A 147 7.85 -9.48 6.82
N ILE A 148 6.87 -9.43 5.93
CA ILE A 148 5.68 -8.59 6.10
C ILE A 148 4.87 -9.05 7.31
N GLU A 149 4.62 -10.34 7.44
CA GLU A 149 3.85 -10.88 8.56
C GLU A 149 4.55 -10.67 9.91
N ILE A 150 5.86 -10.88 9.99
CA ILE A 150 6.65 -10.64 11.21
C ILE A 150 6.66 -9.15 11.55
N GLU A 151 6.84 -8.26 10.56
CA GLU A 151 6.85 -6.82 10.82
C GLU A 151 5.47 -6.30 11.27
N GLN A 152 4.37 -6.85 10.77
CA GLN A 152 3.03 -6.54 11.28
C GLN A 152 2.89 -6.91 12.76
N SER A 153 3.30 -8.13 13.13
CA SER A 153 3.29 -8.59 14.52
C SER A 153 4.22 -7.74 15.40
N ARG A 154 5.41 -7.42 14.91
CA ARG A 154 6.37 -6.56 15.59
C ARG A 154 5.81 -5.16 15.89
N ARG A 155 5.11 -4.55 14.92
CA ARG A 155 4.44 -3.25 15.11
C ARG A 155 3.36 -3.32 16.17
N TYR A 156 2.58 -4.40 16.17
CA TYR A 156 1.57 -4.65 17.19
C TYR A 156 2.21 -4.69 18.57
N PHE A 157 3.23 -5.53 18.79
CA PHE A 157 3.89 -5.67 20.10
C PHE A 157 4.63 -4.40 20.54
N LYS A 158 5.18 -3.60 19.62
CA LYS A 158 5.73 -2.29 19.96
C LYS A 158 4.67 -1.33 20.47
N ARG A 159 3.49 -1.31 19.87
CA ARG A 159 2.36 -0.50 20.31
C ARG A 159 1.87 -0.95 21.70
N GLU A 160 1.81 -2.25 21.92
CA GLU A 160 1.44 -2.85 23.21
C GLU A 160 2.55 -2.73 24.29
N LYS A 161 3.70 -2.13 23.95
CA LYS A 161 4.88 -1.98 24.81
C LYS A 161 5.41 -3.32 25.37
N ASP A 162 5.40 -4.36 24.54
CA ASP A 162 5.87 -5.71 24.87
C ASP A 162 7.26 -5.97 24.27
N PRO A 163 8.36 -5.63 24.98
CA PRO A 163 9.72 -5.77 24.46
C PRO A 163 10.12 -7.22 24.24
N LYS A 164 9.54 -8.17 25.00
CA LYS A 164 9.87 -9.59 24.88
C LYS A 164 9.42 -10.16 23.53
N HIS A 165 8.18 -9.87 23.12
CA HIS A 165 7.70 -10.30 21.83
C HIS A 165 8.34 -9.52 20.68
N VAL A 166 8.71 -8.25 20.89
CA VAL A 166 9.49 -7.49 19.90
C VAL A 166 10.85 -8.16 19.64
N HIS A 167 11.53 -8.61 20.71
CA HIS A 167 12.81 -9.32 20.59
C HIS A 167 12.65 -10.64 19.81
N ILE A 168 11.60 -11.41 20.09
CA ILE A 168 11.29 -12.63 19.31
C ILE A 168 11.07 -12.30 17.83
N CYS A 169 10.31 -11.26 17.53
CA CYS A 169 10.11 -10.82 16.14
C CYS A 169 11.43 -10.43 15.46
N ASP A 170 12.33 -9.74 16.17
CA ASP A 170 13.64 -9.37 15.66
C ASP A 170 14.48 -10.63 15.35
N GLY A 171 14.47 -11.63 16.24
CA GLY A 171 15.14 -12.91 16.03
C GLY A 171 14.60 -13.67 14.81
N LEU A 172 13.28 -13.80 14.69
CA LEU A 172 12.66 -14.43 13.52
C LEU A 172 12.98 -13.68 12.23
N TYR A 173 12.94 -12.36 12.26
CA TYR A 173 13.25 -11.53 11.10
C TYR A 173 14.68 -11.77 10.62
N ASP A 174 15.62 -11.97 11.55
CA ASP A 174 17.02 -12.28 11.25
C ASP A 174 17.21 -13.71 10.70
N TYR A 175 16.35 -14.66 11.06
CA TYR A 175 16.41 -16.03 10.56
C TYR A 175 15.99 -16.17 9.10
N ILE A 176 15.14 -15.29 8.58
CA ILE A 176 14.56 -15.41 7.22
C ILE A 176 15.63 -15.54 6.14
N ASP A 177 16.78 -14.87 6.28
CA ASP A 177 17.86 -14.93 5.29
C ASP A 177 18.48 -16.34 5.16
N ASN A 178 18.25 -17.23 6.15
CA ASN A 178 18.69 -18.63 6.11
C ASN A 178 17.64 -19.56 5.51
N ILE A 179 16.42 -19.11 5.27
CA ILE A 179 15.35 -19.91 4.68
C ILE A 179 15.55 -19.97 3.18
N LEU A 180 15.69 -21.18 2.65
CA LEU A 180 15.67 -21.39 1.21
C LEU A 180 14.28 -21.09 0.66
N GLU A 181 14.23 -20.54 -0.54
CA GLU A 181 12.97 -20.27 -1.22
C GLU A 181 12.29 -21.60 -1.58
N PRO A 182 11.13 -21.93 -1.02
CA PRO A 182 10.42 -23.15 -1.38
C PRO A 182 9.75 -22.99 -2.75
N THR A 183 9.30 -24.08 -3.33
CA THR A 183 8.33 -24.02 -4.42
C THR A 183 7.02 -23.41 -3.91
N SER A 184 6.36 -22.58 -4.70
CA SER A 184 5.07 -22.01 -4.33
C SER A 184 3.98 -23.08 -4.46
N ASN A 185 3.76 -23.81 -3.39
CA ASN A 185 2.78 -24.89 -3.28
C ASN A 185 1.60 -24.46 -2.42
N LEU A 186 0.44 -25.05 -2.68
CA LEU A 186 -0.72 -24.86 -1.82
C LEU A 186 -0.49 -25.59 -0.49
N VAL A 187 -0.76 -24.91 0.61
CA VAL A 187 -0.56 -25.42 1.97
C VAL A 187 -1.84 -25.22 2.78
N TRP A 188 -2.33 -26.27 3.38
CA TRP A 188 -3.39 -26.18 4.36
C TRP A 188 -2.78 -25.78 5.71
N GLY A 189 -3.01 -24.54 6.10
CA GLY A 189 -2.38 -23.95 7.26
C GLY A 189 -3.07 -24.23 8.60
N ASP A 190 -4.12 -25.03 8.64
CA ASP A 190 -4.93 -25.30 9.85
C ASP A 190 -5.12 -26.78 10.13
N LEU A 191 -4.01 -27.53 10.06
CA LEU A 191 -3.95 -28.96 10.33
C LEU A 191 -4.19 -29.22 11.83
N SER A 192 -5.44 -29.43 12.22
CA SER A 192 -5.85 -29.67 13.60
C SER A 192 -6.75 -30.91 13.73
N LEU A 193 -6.83 -31.47 14.95
CA LEU A 193 -7.72 -32.60 15.21
C LEU A 193 -9.22 -32.26 15.00
N ASP A 194 -9.58 -31.00 15.17
CA ASP A 194 -10.97 -30.53 14.96
C ASP A 194 -11.35 -30.47 13.48
N ASN A 195 -10.37 -30.39 12.56
CA ASN A 195 -10.57 -30.19 11.12
C ASN A 195 -10.36 -31.49 10.30
N ILE A 196 -10.19 -32.63 10.97
CA ILE A 196 -10.04 -33.95 10.35
C ILE A 196 -11.25 -34.81 10.70
N ILE A 197 -12.01 -35.22 9.69
CA ILE A 197 -13.14 -36.12 9.87
C ILE A 197 -12.67 -37.57 9.66
N VAL A 198 -13.06 -38.42 10.59
CA VAL A 198 -12.71 -39.86 10.64
C VAL A 198 -14.00 -40.67 10.53
N THR A 199 -13.94 -41.73 9.72
CA THR A 199 -15.04 -42.72 9.59
C THR A 199 -15.21 -43.56 10.85
N GLU A 200 -16.31 -44.32 10.95
CA GLU A 200 -16.50 -45.29 12.03
C GLU A 200 -15.39 -46.34 12.04
N ASP A 201 -14.89 -46.75 10.85
CA ASP A 201 -13.78 -47.72 10.66
C ASP A 201 -12.40 -47.09 10.90
N LYS A 202 -12.33 -45.89 11.48
CA LYS A 202 -11.08 -45.19 11.87
C LYS A 202 -10.18 -44.77 10.69
N HIS A 203 -10.74 -44.58 9.50
CA HIS A 203 -10.04 -44.05 8.32
C HIS A 203 -10.29 -42.57 8.11
N LEU A 204 -9.42 -41.88 7.37
CA LEU A 204 -9.62 -40.50 6.97
C LEU A 204 -10.83 -40.39 6.03
N ALA A 205 -11.90 -39.70 6.48
CA ALA A 205 -13.04 -39.36 5.64
C ALA A 205 -12.75 -38.12 4.81
N ALA A 206 -12.35 -37.02 5.46
CA ALA A 206 -12.05 -35.75 4.78
C ALA A 206 -11.30 -34.76 5.69
N PHE A 207 -10.60 -33.82 5.07
CA PHE A 207 -10.24 -32.55 5.69
C PHE A 207 -11.36 -31.54 5.52
N ILE A 208 -11.56 -30.64 6.49
CA ILE A 208 -12.53 -29.56 6.46
C ILE A 208 -11.88 -28.26 6.90
N ASP A 209 -12.56 -27.13 6.67
CA ASP A 209 -12.10 -25.78 7.05
C ASP A 209 -10.85 -25.30 6.29
N PHE A 210 -11.07 -24.80 5.09
CA PHE A 210 -10.00 -24.33 4.20
C PHE A 210 -9.80 -22.83 4.18
N GLU A 211 -10.35 -22.08 5.13
CA GLU A 211 -10.14 -20.62 5.19
C GLU A 211 -8.68 -20.23 5.48
N GLY A 212 -7.93 -21.14 6.10
CA GLY A 212 -6.51 -20.99 6.42
C GLY A 212 -5.54 -21.35 5.31
N MET A 213 -6.01 -21.52 4.06
CA MET A 213 -5.15 -21.87 2.93
C MET A 213 -4.13 -20.78 2.62
N ILE A 214 -2.91 -21.22 2.29
CA ILE A 214 -1.77 -20.37 2.01
C ILE A 214 -0.96 -20.98 0.85
N SER A 215 -0.15 -20.17 0.17
CA SER A 215 0.88 -20.66 -0.74
C SER A 215 2.25 -20.47 -0.13
N GLY A 216 3.02 -21.54 0.01
CA GLY A 216 4.34 -21.47 0.64
C GLY A 216 4.95 -22.80 0.96
N ASP A 217 5.66 -22.84 2.09
CA ASP A 217 6.33 -24.03 2.58
C ASP A 217 5.36 -24.96 3.32
N PRO A 218 5.27 -26.24 2.93
CA PRO A 218 4.44 -27.24 3.62
C PRO A 218 4.69 -27.39 5.12
N LEU A 219 5.92 -27.19 5.57
CA LEU A 219 6.24 -27.25 7.01
C LEU A 219 5.46 -26.23 7.85
N LEU A 220 4.98 -25.14 7.23
CA LEU A 220 4.13 -24.17 7.92
C LEU A 220 2.80 -24.81 8.38
N GLY A 221 2.19 -25.68 7.57
CA GLY A 221 0.99 -26.42 7.99
C GLY A 221 1.28 -27.39 9.13
N ILE A 222 2.36 -28.15 9.04
CA ILE A 222 2.80 -29.07 10.10
C ILE A 222 3.10 -28.34 11.41
N SER A 223 3.68 -27.14 11.35
CA SER A 223 3.97 -26.33 12.54
C SER A 223 2.73 -25.95 13.36
N TYR A 224 1.54 -26.08 12.77
CA TYR A 224 0.29 -25.85 13.50
C TYR A 224 0.15 -26.81 14.68
N LEU A 225 0.41 -28.10 14.44
CA LEU A 225 0.33 -29.13 15.48
C LEU A 225 1.26 -28.81 16.66
N LEU A 226 2.51 -28.42 16.38
CA LEU A 226 3.45 -28.02 17.42
C LEU A 226 3.02 -26.77 18.15
N SER A 227 2.37 -25.85 17.49
CA SER A 227 1.87 -24.62 18.12
C SER A 227 0.64 -24.86 18.99
N GLN A 228 -0.12 -25.92 18.76
CA GLN A 228 -1.32 -26.26 19.50
C GLN A 228 -1.07 -27.31 20.59
N GLU A 229 -0.56 -28.46 20.21
CA GLU A 229 -0.41 -29.64 21.07
C GLU A 229 0.91 -30.38 20.79
N PRO A 230 2.07 -29.81 21.20
CA PRO A 230 3.39 -30.35 20.86
C PRO A 230 3.62 -31.78 21.35
N ASP A 231 3.09 -32.12 22.53
CA ASP A 231 3.29 -33.41 23.18
C ASP A 231 2.22 -34.46 22.85
N HIS A 232 1.20 -34.07 22.08
CA HIS A 232 0.10 -34.97 21.71
C HIS A 232 0.62 -36.16 20.87
N PRO A 233 0.16 -37.41 21.12
CA PRO A 233 0.61 -38.59 20.36
C PRO A 233 0.40 -38.46 18.87
N PHE A 234 -0.70 -37.83 18.42
CA PHE A 234 -0.96 -37.51 17.02
C PHE A 234 0.14 -36.62 16.42
N THR A 235 0.52 -35.53 17.11
CA THR A 235 1.59 -34.64 16.65
C THR A 235 2.90 -35.41 16.49
N LYS A 236 3.26 -36.25 17.47
CA LYS A 236 4.47 -37.07 17.40
C LYS A 236 4.41 -38.08 16.24
N CYS A 237 3.24 -38.69 16.02
CA CYS A 237 3.03 -39.60 14.89
C CYS A 237 3.21 -38.89 13.54
N ILE A 238 2.57 -37.75 13.35
CA ILE A 238 2.69 -36.95 12.11
C ILE A 238 4.14 -36.54 11.86
N LEU A 239 4.86 -36.02 12.85
CA LEU A 239 6.27 -35.64 12.70
C LEU A 239 7.16 -36.83 12.30
N LYS A 240 6.96 -37.97 12.94
CA LYS A 240 7.69 -39.22 12.60
C LYS A 240 7.41 -39.67 11.18
N LYS A 241 6.13 -39.70 10.78
CA LYS A 241 5.70 -40.15 9.44
C LYS A 241 6.11 -39.17 8.35
N TYR A 242 6.10 -37.85 8.65
CA TYR A 242 6.59 -36.81 7.73
C TYR A 242 8.13 -36.82 7.57
N GLY A 243 8.82 -37.63 8.39
CA GLY A 243 10.28 -37.83 8.30
C GLY A 243 11.10 -36.70 8.93
N ILE A 244 10.53 -35.93 9.86
CA ILE A 244 11.26 -34.86 10.57
C ILE A 244 12.24 -35.50 11.55
N GLN A 245 13.53 -35.37 11.27
CA GLN A 245 14.60 -35.78 12.15
C GLN A 245 15.03 -34.68 13.11
N GLU A 246 15.30 -34.98 14.35
CA GLU A 246 15.82 -34.03 15.33
C GLU A 246 17.13 -33.41 14.84
N ASN A 247 17.26 -32.08 15.09
CA ASN A 247 18.43 -31.28 14.71
C ASN A 247 18.68 -31.16 13.19
N SER A 248 17.77 -31.66 12.34
CA SER A 248 17.81 -31.42 10.89
C SER A 248 17.51 -29.97 10.52
N GLU A 249 17.84 -29.57 9.30
CA GLU A 249 17.43 -28.23 8.80
C GLU A 249 15.90 -28.10 8.73
N GLN A 250 15.18 -29.19 8.46
CA GLN A 250 13.72 -29.22 8.50
C GLN A 250 13.18 -29.00 9.93
N SER A 251 13.80 -29.64 10.94
CA SER A 251 13.44 -29.43 12.35
C SER A 251 13.65 -27.98 12.78
N LYS A 252 14.76 -27.36 12.40
CA LYS A 252 15.04 -25.93 12.68
C LYS A 252 14.03 -25.01 12.01
N LEU A 253 13.69 -25.31 10.76
CA LEU A 253 12.70 -24.55 10.00
C LEU A 253 11.30 -24.71 10.60
N LEU A 254 10.99 -25.91 11.08
CA LEU A 254 9.74 -26.20 11.78
C LEU A 254 9.65 -25.42 13.12
N ASP A 255 10.74 -25.32 13.88
CA ASP A 255 10.82 -24.46 15.06
C ASP A 255 10.55 -23.00 14.70
N PHE A 256 11.19 -22.50 13.63
CA PHE A 256 10.94 -21.15 13.13
C PHE A 256 9.44 -20.93 12.81
N TYR A 257 8.81 -21.84 12.06
CA TYR A 257 7.39 -21.69 11.72
C TYR A 257 6.47 -21.80 12.94
N THR A 258 6.84 -22.60 13.92
CA THR A 258 6.08 -22.71 15.19
C THR A 258 6.07 -21.39 15.94
N VAL A 259 7.23 -20.73 16.08
CA VAL A 259 7.34 -19.39 16.69
C VAL A 259 6.68 -18.31 15.80
N PHE A 260 6.86 -18.40 14.49
CA PHE A 260 6.22 -17.49 13.53
C PHE A 260 4.70 -17.53 13.65
N ARG A 261 4.09 -18.71 13.76
CA ARG A 261 2.64 -18.83 13.98
C ARG A 261 2.21 -18.22 15.29
N TYR A 262 2.94 -18.47 16.35
CA TYR A 262 2.65 -17.91 17.66
C TYR A 262 2.59 -16.37 17.62
N ILE A 263 3.61 -15.69 17.12
CA ILE A 263 3.63 -14.23 17.08
C ILE A 263 2.55 -13.64 16.16
N ARG A 264 2.14 -14.40 15.14
CA ARG A 264 1.15 -13.98 14.17
C ARG A 264 -0.28 -14.05 14.69
N ILE A 265 -0.60 -15.04 15.53
CA ILE A 265 -1.92 -15.24 16.11
C ILE A 265 -2.13 -14.31 17.32
N ALA A 266 -1.10 -14.01 18.08
CA ALA A 266 -1.17 -13.22 19.30
C ALA A 266 -1.91 -11.87 19.17
N PRO A 267 -1.80 -11.10 18.07
CA PRO A 267 -2.59 -9.87 17.87
C PRO A 267 -4.09 -10.11 17.75
N TYR A 268 -4.50 -11.26 17.22
CA TYR A 268 -5.92 -11.57 16.96
C TYR A 268 -6.63 -12.13 18.19
N THR A 269 -5.94 -12.92 19.01
CA THR A 269 -6.52 -13.52 20.22
C THR A 269 -6.82 -12.50 21.32
N GLN A 270 -6.16 -11.34 21.33
CA GLN A 270 -6.48 -10.25 22.25
C GLN A 270 -7.74 -9.47 21.88
N SER A 271 -8.10 -9.43 20.60
CA SER A 271 -9.26 -8.65 20.13
C SER A 271 -10.57 -9.43 20.10
N SER A 272 -10.52 -10.77 20.12
CA SER A 272 -11.70 -11.63 19.94
C SER A 272 -12.28 -12.19 21.24
N THR A 273 -11.56 -12.14 22.37
CA THR A 273 -12.09 -12.60 23.66
C THR A 273 -12.05 -11.49 24.72
N PRO A 274 -13.20 -11.17 25.36
CA PRO A 274 -13.25 -10.13 26.39
C PRO A 274 -12.33 -10.37 27.61
N ASN A 275 -11.86 -11.60 27.82
CA ASN A 275 -11.08 -12.00 29.00
C ASN A 275 -9.64 -12.46 28.71
N GLY A 276 -9.15 -12.40 27.44
CA GLY A 276 -7.76 -12.75 27.13
C GLY A 276 -7.32 -14.19 27.50
N SER A 277 -8.29 -15.09 27.79
CA SER A 277 -8.03 -16.42 28.34
C SER A 277 -7.45 -17.43 27.35
N ASP A 278 -7.56 -17.17 26.05
CA ASP A 278 -7.17 -18.13 25.00
C ASP A 278 -5.74 -17.91 24.46
N ARG A 279 -5.02 -16.97 25.03
CA ARG A 279 -3.64 -16.74 24.66
C ARG A 279 -2.76 -17.82 25.28
N LYS A 280 -2.26 -18.75 24.45
CA LYS A 280 -1.27 -19.72 24.94
C LYS A 280 -0.08 -18.98 25.55
N PRO A 281 0.38 -19.38 26.73
CA PRO A 281 1.44 -18.65 27.43
C PRO A 281 2.74 -18.73 26.62
N ILE A 282 3.45 -17.62 26.52
CA ILE A 282 4.75 -17.52 25.82
C ILE A 282 5.73 -18.62 26.26
N ASN A 283 5.65 -19.06 27.51
CA ASN A 283 6.54 -20.08 28.06
C ASN A 283 6.50 -21.40 27.26
N GLN A 284 5.37 -21.74 26.64
CA GLN A 284 5.25 -22.91 25.79
C GLN A 284 6.13 -22.80 24.54
N PHE A 285 6.40 -21.59 24.05
CA PHE A 285 7.17 -21.35 22.84
C PHE A 285 8.64 -21.00 23.09
N LEU A 286 9.03 -20.74 24.33
CA LEU A 286 10.43 -20.41 24.67
C LEU A 286 11.44 -21.47 24.25
N PRO A 287 11.18 -22.79 24.34
CA PRO A 287 12.11 -23.79 23.84
C PRO A 287 12.36 -23.68 22.33
N TYR A 288 11.32 -23.38 21.54
CA TYR A 288 11.45 -23.15 20.10
C TYR A 288 12.21 -21.86 19.81
N VAL A 289 11.92 -20.77 20.53
CA VAL A 289 12.65 -19.50 20.45
C VAL A 289 14.15 -19.73 20.71
N ALA A 290 14.48 -20.44 21.79
CA ALA A 290 15.87 -20.75 22.13
C ALA A 290 16.58 -21.56 21.03
N ARG A 291 15.92 -22.55 20.42
CA ARG A 291 16.50 -23.32 19.31
C ARG A 291 16.69 -22.47 18.05
N VAL A 292 15.74 -21.59 17.73
CA VAL A 292 15.87 -20.61 16.64
C VAL A 292 17.07 -19.69 16.91
N GLU A 293 17.19 -19.15 18.11
CA GLU A 293 18.29 -18.26 18.51
C GLU A 293 19.65 -18.99 18.49
N ASN A 294 19.74 -20.19 19.05
CA ASN A 294 20.98 -20.98 19.05
C ASN A 294 21.46 -21.39 17.66
N SER A 295 20.54 -21.52 16.69
CA SER A 295 20.90 -21.75 15.30
C SER A 295 21.66 -20.56 14.67
N PHE A 296 21.59 -19.36 15.27
CA PHE A 296 22.36 -18.18 14.89
C PHE A 296 23.76 -18.16 15.51
N GLU A 297 23.94 -18.71 16.74
CA GLU A 297 25.23 -18.63 17.45
C GLU A 297 26.34 -19.35 16.73
N ASN A 298 26.03 -20.41 16.00
CA ASN A 298 26.98 -21.21 15.23
C ASN A 298 27.40 -20.62 13.88
N LYS A 299 26.76 -19.54 13.40
CA LYS A 299 27.13 -18.84 12.17
C LYS A 299 27.36 -17.34 12.43
N CYS A 300 28.53 -16.97 12.94
CA CYS A 300 29.11 -15.62 12.96
C CYS A 300 28.12 -14.46 13.23
N LYS A 301 27.68 -14.29 14.48
CA LYS A 301 26.81 -13.22 14.96
C LYS A 301 27.21 -11.79 14.56
N CYS A 302 28.50 -11.52 14.42
CA CYS A 302 29.01 -10.16 14.21
C CYS A 302 28.90 -9.72 12.75
N TRP A 303 29.25 -10.56 11.79
CA TRP A 303 29.45 -10.14 10.39
C TRP A 303 28.13 -10.01 9.60
N ILE A 304 27.15 -10.90 9.82
CA ILE A 304 25.85 -10.86 9.13
C ILE A 304 24.99 -9.70 9.66
N ARG A 305 24.98 -9.51 10.97
CA ARG A 305 24.25 -8.39 11.61
C ARG A 305 24.82 -7.04 11.16
N THR A 306 26.14 -6.92 11.10
CA THR A 306 26.83 -5.70 10.63
C THR A 306 26.58 -5.45 9.14
N LYS A 307 26.69 -6.46 8.26
CA LYS A 307 26.38 -6.30 6.82
C LYS A 307 24.94 -5.91 6.57
N ARG A 308 24.00 -6.47 7.31
CA ARG A 308 22.58 -6.17 7.15
C ARG A 308 22.23 -4.77 7.63
N VAL A 309 22.72 -4.39 8.81
CA VAL A 309 22.57 -3.02 9.33
C VAL A 309 23.19 -2.02 8.36
N ILE A 310 24.38 -2.29 7.85
CA ILE A 310 25.06 -1.46 6.84
C ILE A 310 24.21 -1.41 5.54
N LYS A 311 23.72 -2.53 5.02
CA LYS A 311 22.89 -2.57 3.79
C LYS A 311 21.56 -1.83 3.96
N LEU A 312 20.93 -1.93 5.14
CA LEU A 312 19.70 -1.21 5.46
C LEU A 312 19.98 0.29 5.65
N MET A 313 21.03 0.62 6.38
CA MET A 313 21.49 2.01 6.54
C MET A 313 21.89 2.64 5.20
N TRP A 314 22.58 1.90 4.31
CA TRP A 314 22.95 2.38 2.97
C TRP A 314 21.74 2.83 2.16
N LYS A 315 20.68 2.03 2.11
CA LYS A 315 19.45 2.41 1.39
C LYS A 315 18.87 3.73 1.91
N LYS A 316 18.77 3.87 3.24
CA LYS A 316 18.27 5.09 3.89
C LYS A 316 19.19 6.28 3.64
N ILE A 317 20.50 6.09 3.76
CA ILE A 317 21.50 7.11 3.48
C ILE A 317 21.43 7.55 2.02
N VAL A 318 21.34 6.63 1.07
CA VAL A 318 21.23 6.95 -0.36
C VAL A 318 19.98 7.77 -0.64
N VAL A 319 18.81 7.36 -0.12
CA VAL A 319 17.55 8.14 -0.28
C VAL A 319 17.69 9.53 0.32
N LEU A 320 18.26 9.63 1.52
CA LEU A 320 18.43 10.91 2.21
C LEU A 320 19.40 11.84 1.45
N LEU A 321 20.58 11.34 1.07
CA LEU A 321 21.57 12.11 0.33
C LEU A 321 21.05 12.53 -1.05
N PHE A 322 20.36 11.64 -1.76
CA PHE A 322 19.75 11.95 -3.04
C PHE A 322 18.65 13.02 -2.90
N SER A 323 17.79 12.91 -1.90
CA SER A 323 16.75 13.91 -1.63
C SER A 323 17.35 15.27 -1.24
N ILE A 324 18.43 15.29 -0.45
CA ILE A 324 19.16 16.52 -0.11
C ILE A 324 19.77 17.14 -1.36
N ALA A 325 20.43 16.34 -2.20
CA ALA A 325 21.06 16.84 -3.43
C ALA A 325 20.03 17.45 -4.39
N ILE A 326 18.89 16.79 -4.61
CA ILE A 326 17.79 17.33 -5.42
C ILE A 326 17.21 18.59 -4.77
N CYS A 327 17.04 18.61 -3.46
CA CYS A 327 16.53 19.78 -2.74
C CYS A 327 17.45 21.00 -2.95
N ILE A 328 18.77 20.82 -2.79
CA ILE A 328 19.77 21.87 -3.04
C ILE A 328 19.71 22.31 -4.50
N ALA A 329 19.72 21.38 -5.45
CA ALA A 329 19.65 21.70 -6.88
C ALA A 329 18.35 22.49 -7.22
N ALA A 330 17.23 22.10 -6.63
CA ALA A 330 15.95 22.77 -6.83
C ALA A 330 15.92 24.17 -6.19
N ILE A 331 16.52 24.35 -5.01
CA ILE A 331 16.65 25.69 -4.37
C ILE A 331 17.53 26.60 -5.22
N VAL A 332 18.71 26.11 -5.64
CA VAL A 332 19.61 26.88 -6.51
C VAL A 332 18.93 27.20 -7.83
N GLY A 333 18.26 26.24 -8.45
CA GLY A 333 17.49 26.45 -9.67
C GLY A 333 16.36 27.48 -9.46
N THR A 334 15.65 27.42 -8.35
CA THR A 334 14.64 28.44 -8.02
C THR A 334 15.27 29.81 -7.90
N CYS A 335 16.38 29.97 -7.20
CA CYS A 335 17.11 31.25 -7.09
C CYS A 335 17.62 31.76 -8.45
N CYS A 336 18.08 30.86 -9.34
CA CYS A 336 18.60 31.23 -10.66
C CYS A 336 17.49 31.59 -11.65
N PHE A 337 16.35 30.92 -11.59
CA PHE A 337 15.25 31.10 -12.56
C PHE A 337 14.13 31.99 -12.04
N TYR A 338 13.98 32.12 -10.73
CA TYR A 338 13.20 33.15 -10.09
C TYR A 338 13.98 34.45 -10.19
N ASN A 339 13.88 35.10 -11.33
CA ASN A 339 14.39 36.43 -11.48
C ASN A 339 13.36 37.39 -10.89
N PRO A 340 13.63 38.02 -9.74
CA PRO A 340 12.81 39.07 -9.20
C PRO A 340 13.03 40.39 -9.96
N THR A 341 13.57 40.39 -11.16
CA THR A 341 13.51 41.54 -12.09
C THR A 341 12.10 41.82 -12.59
N LEU A 342 11.21 41.72 -11.69
CA LEU A 342 10.18 42.69 -11.43
C LEU A 342 10.78 43.96 -10.79
N GLU A 343 12.05 44.22 -11.00
CA GLU A 343 12.53 45.58 -11.04
C GLU A 343 11.79 46.24 -12.17
N GLY A 344 10.79 47.01 -11.83
CA GLY A 344 9.92 47.68 -12.80
C GLY A 344 10.78 48.21 -13.93
N SER A 345 10.39 47.92 -15.17
CA SER A 345 11.11 48.40 -16.33
C SER A 345 11.31 49.90 -16.15
N GLN A 346 12.56 50.31 -16.05
CA GLN A 346 12.85 51.75 -15.98
C GLN A 346 12.44 52.36 -17.31
N VAL A 347 11.35 53.08 -17.29
CA VAL A 347 10.93 53.93 -18.42
C VAL A 347 11.64 55.25 -18.22
N SER A 348 12.66 55.52 -19.00
CA SER A 348 13.31 56.82 -18.99
C SER A 348 12.50 57.78 -19.86
N VAL A 349 11.98 58.81 -19.23
CA VAL A 349 11.35 59.94 -19.91
C VAL A 349 12.37 61.06 -19.94
N LYS A 350 12.89 61.38 -21.12
CA LYS A 350 13.90 62.41 -21.30
C LYS A 350 13.51 63.32 -22.44
N PHE A 351 13.91 64.59 -22.36
CA PHE A 351 13.91 65.46 -23.49
C PHE A 351 15.21 65.31 -24.27
N ASN A 352 15.13 65.19 -25.59
CA ASN A 352 16.31 65.27 -26.42
C ASN A 352 16.71 66.73 -26.66
N GLN A 353 17.88 66.92 -27.34
CA GLN A 353 18.38 68.29 -27.66
C GLN A 353 17.38 69.14 -28.48
N SER A 354 16.38 68.55 -29.09
CA SER A 354 15.31 69.18 -29.90
C SER A 354 14.01 69.33 -29.11
N ASN A 355 13.98 69.18 -27.80
CA ASN A 355 12.79 69.15 -26.94
C ASN A 355 11.77 68.04 -27.26
N ASN A 356 12.20 66.98 -27.89
CA ASN A 356 11.34 65.83 -28.11
C ASN A 356 11.35 64.92 -26.89
N LEU A 357 10.17 64.40 -26.48
CA LEU A 357 10.02 63.47 -25.37
C LEU A 357 10.47 62.06 -25.77
N LEU A 358 11.39 61.46 -25.00
CA LEU A 358 11.86 60.11 -25.16
C LEU A 358 11.32 59.22 -24.05
N ILE A 359 10.63 58.15 -24.39
CA ILE A 359 10.16 57.14 -23.47
C ILE A 359 10.80 55.81 -23.83
N SER A 360 11.68 55.29 -22.98
CA SER A 360 12.39 54.03 -23.25
C SER A 360 13.02 53.99 -24.63
N ALA A 361 13.72 55.06 -25.04
CA ALA A 361 14.33 55.26 -26.35
C ALA A 361 13.34 55.42 -27.53
N ILE A 362 12.05 55.63 -27.26
CA ILE A 362 11.07 56.02 -28.29
C ILE A 362 10.99 57.55 -28.31
N GLU A 363 11.36 58.18 -29.42
CA GLU A 363 11.28 59.59 -29.61
C GLU A 363 9.85 60.00 -29.95
N LEU A 364 9.27 60.91 -29.18
CA LEU A 364 7.96 61.47 -29.47
C LEU A 364 8.14 62.82 -30.22
N PRO A 365 7.22 63.16 -31.15
CA PRO A 365 7.32 64.38 -31.90
C PRO A 365 7.36 65.64 -31.05
N SER A 366 8.05 66.64 -31.50
CA SER A 366 8.25 67.93 -30.81
C SER A 366 6.97 68.72 -30.52
N TRP A 367 5.85 68.36 -31.17
CA TRP A 367 4.54 68.99 -30.93
C TRP A 367 3.78 68.37 -29.71
N PHE A 368 4.41 67.43 -29.01
CA PHE A 368 3.88 66.85 -27.79
C PHE A 368 4.06 67.81 -26.63
N CYS A 369 2.98 68.33 -26.03
CA CYS A 369 3.03 69.24 -24.90
C CYS A 369 3.29 68.44 -23.61
N VAL A 370 4.35 68.77 -22.90
CA VAL A 370 4.70 68.19 -21.60
C VAL A 370 4.54 69.21 -20.51
N THR A 371 3.93 68.86 -19.41
CA THR A 371 3.76 69.75 -18.25
C THR A 371 5.08 69.95 -17.49
N ASP A 372 5.28 71.06 -16.82
CA ASP A 372 6.48 71.36 -16.03
C ASP A 372 6.75 70.39 -14.86
N SER A 373 5.79 69.56 -14.55
CA SER A 373 5.90 68.51 -13.50
C SER A 373 6.45 67.17 -14.02
N CYS A 374 6.85 67.07 -15.30
CA CYS A 374 7.35 65.84 -15.89
C CYS A 374 8.75 65.50 -15.35
N ILE A 375 8.92 64.29 -14.86
CA ILE A 375 10.18 63.75 -14.32
C ILE A 375 11.04 63.23 -15.48
N GLU A 376 12.31 63.63 -15.52
CA GLU A 376 13.25 63.22 -16.58
C GLU A 376 13.48 61.69 -16.65
N THR A 377 13.38 61.02 -15.49
CA THR A 377 13.47 59.56 -15.44
C THR A 377 12.44 59.01 -14.47
N TYR A 378 11.60 58.11 -14.94
CA TYR A 378 10.52 57.54 -14.16
C TYR A 378 10.56 56.01 -14.16
N LYS A 379 10.42 55.42 -12.98
CA LYS A 379 10.36 53.98 -12.83
C LYS A 379 8.91 53.57 -12.56
N ILE A 380 8.28 52.88 -13.50
CA ILE A 380 6.91 52.40 -13.33
C ILE A 380 6.96 51.10 -12.54
N ILE A 381 6.45 51.11 -11.32
CA ILE A 381 6.41 49.97 -10.42
C ILE A 381 4.96 49.44 -10.30
N ASP A 382 3.99 50.35 -10.30
CA ASP A 382 2.57 50.00 -10.11
C ASP A 382 1.60 50.88 -10.91
N SER A 383 0.28 50.73 -10.66
CA SER A 383 -0.76 51.49 -11.32
C SER A 383 -0.79 52.98 -10.91
N ASN A 384 -0.19 53.36 -9.76
CA ASN A 384 -0.12 54.74 -9.31
C ASN A 384 0.96 55.50 -10.07
N ASP A 385 2.12 54.84 -10.28
CA ASP A 385 3.20 55.36 -11.10
C ASP A 385 2.74 55.61 -12.54
N LYS A 386 1.90 54.72 -13.08
CA LYS A 386 1.26 54.87 -14.38
C LYS A 386 0.37 56.14 -14.44
N LYS A 387 -0.45 56.36 -13.39
CA LYS A 387 -1.29 57.55 -13.32
C LYS A 387 -0.46 58.84 -13.27
N LEU A 388 0.66 58.80 -12.57
CA LEU A 388 1.56 59.95 -12.51
C LEU A 388 2.17 60.21 -13.90
N LEU A 389 2.58 59.20 -14.62
CA LEU A 389 3.10 59.33 -15.97
C LEU A 389 2.05 59.90 -16.95
N TYR A 390 0.77 59.54 -16.82
CA TYR A 390 -0.30 60.14 -17.59
C TYR A 390 -0.47 61.64 -17.28
N SER A 391 -0.22 62.04 -16.05
CA SER A 391 -0.32 63.46 -15.68
C SER A 391 0.83 64.34 -16.21
N CYS A 392 1.93 63.73 -16.69
CA CYS A 392 3.05 64.47 -17.24
C CYS A 392 2.78 65.05 -18.63
N VAL A 393 1.73 64.59 -19.32
CA VAL A 393 1.37 65.09 -20.65
C VAL A 393 -0.10 65.45 -20.69
N THR A 394 -0.40 66.67 -21.17
CA THR A 394 -1.78 67.14 -21.38
C THR A 394 -2.09 67.22 -22.89
N PRO A 395 -3.31 66.88 -23.32
CA PRO A 395 -3.70 67.09 -24.72
C PRO A 395 -3.73 68.56 -25.04
N SER A 396 -3.17 69.00 -26.18
CA SER A 396 -3.39 70.36 -26.69
C SER A 396 -4.81 70.45 -27.22
N ASP A 397 -5.37 71.67 -27.19
CA ASP A 397 -6.74 71.96 -27.67
C ASP A 397 -6.89 71.78 -29.20
N SER A 398 -5.87 71.37 -29.90
CA SER A 398 -5.89 71.01 -31.33
C SER A 398 -6.23 69.56 -31.56
N LEU A 399 -6.87 69.22 -32.71
CA LEU A 399 -7.18 67.86 -33.12
C LEU A 399 -5.92 66.97 -33.24
N LEU A 400 -4.79 67.55 -33.59
CA LEU A 400 -3.48 66.93 -33.65
C LEU A 400 -2.95 66.60 -32.26
N GLY A 401 -3.14 67.47 -31.28
CA GLY A 401 -2.74 67.24 -29.91
C GLY A 401 -3.53 66.10 -29.24
N ALA A 402 -4.83 66.05 -29.50
CA ALA A 402 -5.68 64.94 -28.99
C ALA A 402 -5.28 63.58 -29.59
N THR A 403 -4.90 63.55 -30.87
CA THR A 403 -4.43 62.31 -31.52
C THR A 403 -3.09 61.88 -30.93
N ALA A 404 -2.17 62.79 -30.74
CA ALA A 404 -0.87 62.52 -30.17
C ALA A 404 -0.97 62.07 -28.70
N TYR A 405 -1.86 62.70 -27.93
CA TYR A 405 -2.13 62.26 -26.56
C TYR A 405 -2.65 60.83 -26.50
N ASN A 406 -3.55 60.45 -27.38
CA ASN A 406 -4.06 59.10 -27.47
C ASN A 406 -2.96 58.09 -27.87
N GLU A 407 -2.02 58.45 -28.76
CA GLU A 407 -0.87 57.61 -29.08
C GLU A 407 0.08 57.48 -27.87
N TYR A 408 0.33 58.57 -27.14
CA TYR A 408 1.11 58.53 -25.89
C TYR A 408 0.47 57.60 -24.86
N ILE A 409 -0.84 57.72 -24.62
CA ILE A 409 -1.57 56.82 -23.73
C ILE A 409 -1.40 55.36 -24.15
N LYS A 410 -1.51 55.04 -25.46
CA LYS A 410 -1.30 53.69 -25.97
C LYS A 410 0.12 53.16 -25.72
N ILE A 411 1.13 54.04 -25.86
CA ILE A 411 2.53 53.68 -25.59
C ILE A 411 2.73 53.43 -24.10
N VAL A 412 2.24 54.32 -23.23
CA VAL A 412 2.32 54.17 -21.77
C VAL A 412 1.56 52.93 -21.31
N ASP A 413 0.39 52.65 -21.87
CA ASP A 413 -0.36 51.43 -21.59
C ASP A 413 0.43 50.19 -21.96
N LYS A 414 1.05 50.20 -23.14
CA LYS A 414 1.83 49.07 -23.63
C LYS A 414 3.10 48.83 -22.80
N LEU A 415 3.77 49.88 -22.35
CA LEU A 415 4.96 49.81 -21.51
C LEU A 415 4.61 49.45 -20.07
N ALA A 416 3.55 50.02 -19.49
CA ALA A 416 3.12 49.75 -18.12
C ALA A 416 2.56 48.32 -17.97
N PHE A 417 1.89 47.78 -18.98
CA PHE A 417 1.43 46.37 -18.97
C PHE A 417 2.56 45.37 -19.08
N LYS A 418 3.70 45.74 -19.69
CA LYS A 418 4.86 44.84 -19.77
C LYS A 418 5.51 44.59 -18.40
N SER A 419 5.39 45.49 -17.44
CA SER A 419 6.13 45.43 -16.19
C SER A 419 5.48 44.56 -15.10
N ASN A 420 4.16 44.34 -15.10
CA ASN A 420 3.46 43.72 -13.96
C ASN A 420 2.87 42.34 -14.21
N THR A 421 2.99 41.76 -15.41
CA THR A 421 2.33 40.46 -15.72
C THR A 421 3.13 39.55 -16.63
N GLU A 422 4.36 39.85 -16.99
CA GLU A 422 5.15 38.88 -17.76
C GLU A 422 5.67 37.80 -16.84
N PHE A 423 4.96 36.62 -16.87
CA PHE A 423 5.56 35.38 -16.44
C PHE A 423 6.93 35.21 -17.11
N PRO A 424 7.90 34.60 -16.43
CA PRO A 424 9.16 34.23 -17.04
C PRO A 424 8.91 33.58 -18.40
N ASN A 425 9.84 33.74 -19.34
CA ASN A 425 9.68 33.08 -20.65
C ASN A 425 9.38 31.60 -20.44
N THR A 426 8.72 30.94 -21.40
CA THR A 426 8.23 29.56 -21.23
C THR A 426 9.29 28.61 -20.72
N LYS A 427 10.56 28.79 -21.11
CA LYS A 427 11.68 27.97 -20.68
C LYS A 427 11.98 28.17 -19.19
N ASN A 428 12.08 29.40 -18.74
CA ASN A 428 12.36 29.70 -17.33
C ASN A 428 11.20 29.32 -16.42
N LEU A 429 9.95 29.51 -16.89
CA LEU A 429 8.76 29.09 -16.16
C LEU A 429 8.70 27.58 -16.03
N LEU A 430 9.05 26.82 -17.07
CA LEU A 430 9.14 25.35 -17.01
C LEU A 430 10.20 24.90 -16.01
N LEU A 431 11.40 25.48 -16.07
CA LEU A 431 12.49 25.16 -15.15
C LEU A 431 12.11 25.47 -13.70
N LEU A 432 11.47 26.61 -13.47
CA LEU A 432 11.00 27.02 -12.16
C LEU A 432 9.89 26.07 -11.64
N THR A 433 8.98 25.66 -12.50
CA THR A 433 7.94 24.66 -12.18
C THR A 433 8.55 23.32 -11.80
N LEU A 434 9.54 22.85 -12.56
CA LEU A 434 10.28 21.62 -12.26
C LEU A 434 10.95 21.70 -10.89
N CYS A 435 11.62 22.81 -10.58
CA CYS A 435 12.23 23.03 -9.27
C CYS A 435 11.21 22.98 -8.14
N MET A 436 10.07 23.64 -8.27
CA MET A 436 9.03 23.67 -7.23
C MET A 436 8.37 22.30 -7.03
N VAL A 437 8.07 21.57 -8.10
CA VAL A 437 7.54 20.19 -8.00
C VAL A 437 8.58 19.26 -7.35
N ALA A 438 9.86 19.38 -7.71
CA ALA A 438 10.94 18.59 -7.10
C ALA A 438 11.07 18.89 -5.60
N LEU A 439 11.01 20.15 -5.19
CA LEU A 439 11.01 20.55 -3.77
C LEU A 439 9.82 19.95 -3.02
N GLY A 440 8.62 19.97 -3.59
CA GLY A 440 7.44 19.33 -3.02
C GLY A 440 7.62 17.81 -2.85
N CYS A 441 8.19 17.14 -3.85
CA CYS A 441 8.52 15.71 -3.80
C CYS A 441 9.53 15.41 -2.69
N CYS A 442 10.57 16.23 -2.54
CA CYS A 442 11.58 16.07 -1.49
C CYS A 442 10.98 16.31 -0.10
N ALA A 443 10.17 17.37 0.08
CA ALA A 443 9.48 17.65 1.33
C ALA A 443 8.58 16.48 1.76
N ARG A 444 7.87 15.87 0.82
CA ARG A 444 7.08 14.66 1.08
C ARG A 444 7.94 13.46 1.43
N THR A 445 9.09 13.27 0.78
CA THR A 445 10.02 12.20 1.11
C THR A 445 10.57 12.35 2.53
N PHE A 446 10.93 13.56 2.95
CA PHE A 446 11.36 13.83 4.33
C PHE A 446 10.23 13.61 5.33
N TYR A 447 9.01 14.02 5.01
CA TYR A 447 7.83 13.77 5.85
C TYR A 447 7.59 12.25 6.04
N ASP A 448 7.61 11.48 4.95
CA ASP A 448 7.44 10.02 5.00
C ASP A 448 8.60 9.36 5.75
N TYR A 449 9.85 9.84 5.57
CA TYR A 449 11.03 9.35 6.29
C TYR A 449 10.92 9.58 7.80
N ILE A 450 10.59 10.78 8.23
CA ILE A 450 10.39 11.10 9.65
C ILE A 450 9.21 10.30 10.22
N GLY A 451 8.10 10.22 9.48
CA GLY A 451 6.94 9.44 9.87
C GLY A 451 7.28 7.97 10.10
N TRP A 452 8.09 7.37 9.22
CA TRP A 452 8.55 5.99 9.37
C TRP A 452 9.56 5.81 10.50
N GLU A 453 10.62 6.61 10.54
CA GLU A 453 11.70 6.43 11.54
C GLU A 453 11.27 6.80 12.96
N CYS A 454 10.53 7.91 13.14
CA CYS A 454 10.18 8.41 14.46
C CYS A 454 8.85 7.85 14.97
N TYR A 455 7.86 7.70 14.09
CA TYR A 455 6.49 7.35 14.49
C TYR A 455 6.04 5.99 13.99
N LYS A 456 6.84 5.34 13.12
CA LYS A 456 6.51 4.07 12.45
C LYS A 456 5.17 4.11 11.68
N ASN A 457 4.79 5.31 11.25
CA ASN A 457 3.61 5.55 10.42
C ASN A 457 4.02 5.72 8.95
N GLY A 458 3.19 5.22 8.02
CA GLY A 458 3.42 5.38 6.59
C GLY A 458 4.01 4.17 5.91
N GLN A 459 4.59 4.39 4.71
CA GLN A 459 5.17 3.33 3.89
C GLN A 459 6.56 2.95 4.39
N ASP A 460 6.81 1.63 4.45
CA ASP A 460 8.11 1.08 4.82
C ASP A 460 9.21 1.54 3.86
N MET A 461 10.18 2.30 4.39
CA MET A 461 11.30 2.83 3.63
C MET A 461 12.18 1.72 3.03
N ASP A 462 12.29 0.59 3.70
CA ASP A 462 13.14 -0.54 3.28
C ASP A 462 12.59 -1.22 2.02
N THR A 463 11.27 -1.24 1.88
CA THR A 463 10.59 -1.80 0.70
C THR A 463 10.41 -0.75 -0.39
N TRP A 464 10.09 0.49 -0.01
CA TRP A 464 9.69 1.54 -0.94
C TRP A 464 10.81 2.52 -1.32
N TRP A 465 12.06 2.27 -0.92
CA TRP A 465 13.20 3.15 -1.22
C TRP A 465 13.36 3.53 -2.70
N PRO A 466 13.08 2.66 -3.70
CA PRO A 466 13.17 3.07 -5.10
C PRO A 466 12.14 4.15 -5.45
N TRP A 467 10.93 4.05 -4.86
CA TRP A 467 9.88 5.05 -5.06
C TRP A 467 10.32 6.45 -4.62
N TYR A 468 11.03 6.56 -3.51
CA TYR A 468 11.51 7.84 -3.00
C TYR A 468 12.57 8.48 -3.91
N ILE A 469 13.39 7.68 -4.58
CA ILE A 469 14.38 8.15 -5.58
C ILE A 469 13.67 8.56 -6.87
N PHE A 470 12.71 7.76 -7.36
CA PHE A 470 12.04 8.04 -8.63
C PHE A 470 10.94 9.09 -8.55
N ARG A 471 10.45 9.41 -7.35
CA ARG A 471 9.38 10.39 -7.14
C ARG A 471 9.66 11.75 -7.79
N PRO A 472 10.81 12.41 -7.63
CA PRO A 472 11.11 13.67 -8.31
C PRO A 472 11.15 13.54 -9.85
N ILE A 473 11.61 12.40 -10.38
CA ILE A 473 11.67 12.12 -11.82
C ILE A 473 10.25 12.01 -12.39
N ILE A 474 9.36 11.30 -11.70
CA ILE A 474 7.93 11.20 -12.06
C ILE A 474 7.24 12.57 -11.96
N GLY A 475 7.76 13.46 -11.13
CA GLY A 475 7.30 14.85 -11.03
C GLY A 475 7.51 15.67 -12.31
N CYS A 476 8.51 15.33 -13.15
CA CYS A 476 8.81 16.10 -14.36
C CYS A 476 7.64 16.16 -15.38
N PRO A 477 7.02 15.06 -15.80
CA PRO A 477 5.85 15.14 -16.67
C PRO A 477 4.65 15.85 -16.01
N ILE A 478 4.51 15.76 -14.70
CA ILE A 478 3.47 16.49 -13.96
C ILE A 478 3.73 18.00 -14.02
N ALA A 479 4.98 18.44 -13.86
CA ALA A 479 5.34 19.84 -13.98
C ALA A 479 5.06 20.39 -15.39
N ALA A 480 5.36 19.61 -16.45
CA ALA A 480 5.03 19.97 -17.83
C ALA A 480 3.50 20.08 -18.03
N PHE A 481 2.74 19.12 -17.51
CA PHE A 481 1.28 19.18 -17.54
C PHE A 481 0.71 20.41 -16.82
N LEU A 482 1.21 20.72 -15.63
CA LEU A 482 0.79 21.92 -14.87
C LEU A 482 1.06 23.20 -15.65
N LEU A 483 2.20 23.30 -16.33
CA LEU A 483 2.53 24.46 -17.16
C LEU A 483 1.53 24.64 -18.31
N VAL A 484 1.21 23.54 -19.01
CA VAL A 484 0.21 23.54 -20.10
C VAL A 484 -1.17 23.92 -19.54
N ALA A 485 -1.60 23.27 -18.47
CA ALA A 485 -2.89 23.49 -17.84
C ALA A 485 -3.07 24.93 -17.34
N PHE A 486 -2.00 25.53 -16.79
CA PHE A 486 -1.97 26.92 -16.40
C PHE A 486 -2.09 27.88 -17.60
N ARG A 487 -1.33 27.62 -18.68
CA ARG A 487 -1.38 28.46 -19.89
C ARG A 487 -2.69 28.36 -20.65
N THR A 488 -3.31 27.20 -20.69
CA THR A 488 -4.60 26.97 -21.37
C THR A 488 -5.81 27.37 -20.55
N SER A 489 -5.60 27.89 -19.33
CA SER A 489 -6.69 28.21 -18.38
C SER A 489 -7.60 27.00 -18.08
N MET A 490 -7.08 25.78 -18.23
CA MET A 490 -7.81 24.54 -18.02
C MET A 490 -8.36 24.39 -16.57
N PHE A 491 -7.72 25.06 -15.62
CA PHE A 491 -8.12 25.10 -14.21
C PHE A 491 -8.43 26.54 -13.77
N SER A 492 -9.19 27.28 -14.57
CA SER A 492 -9.54 28.67 -14.25
C SER A 492 -10.23 28.86 -12.90
N SER A 493 -10.92 27.82 -12.40
CA SER A 493 -11.52 27.80 -11.06
C SER A 493 -10.51 27.68 -9.92
N LEU A 494 -9.31 27.12 -10.19
CA LEU A 494 -8.24 26.98 -9.20
C LEU A 494 -7.29 28.19 -9.17
N PHE A 495 -7.21 28.91 -10.29
CA PHE A 495 -6.34 30.08 -10.45
C PHE A 495 -7.19 31.33 -10.66
N THR A 496 -7.77 31.85 -9.59
CA THR A 496 -8.55 33.09 -9.61
C THR A 496 -7.68 34.31 -9.91
N THR A 497 -6.38 34.23 -9.65
CA THR A 497 -5.38 35.26 -9.98
C THR A 497 -4.27 34.59 -10.82
N LYS A 498 -3.89 35.22 -11.95
CA LYS A 498 -2.72 34.82 -12.73
C LYS A 498 -1.43 35.33 -12.07
N ASP A 499 -1.26 34.99 -10.79
CA ASP A 499 -0.09 35.38 -10.01
C ASP A 499 0.95 34.26 -10.00
N LEU A 500 2.22 34.64 -10.27
CA LEU A 500 3.33 33.71 -10.32
C LEU A 500 3.52 32.97 -8.97
N ASN A 501 3.38 33.68 -7.85
CA ASN A 501 3.61 33.08 -6.53
C ASN A 501 2.55 32.02 -6.22
N THR A 502 1.27 32.29 -6.52
CA THR A 502 0.18 31.31 -6.39
C THR A 502 0.44 30.08 -7.26
N TYR A 503 0.91 30.27 -8.50
CA TYR A 503 1.27 29.17 -9.39
C TYR A 503 2.41 28.31 -8.81
N LEU A 504 3.46 28.92 -8.27
CA LEU A 504 4.59 28.21 -7.68
C LEU A 504 4.20 27.42 -6.42
N VAL A 505 3.32 27.98 -5.59
CA VAL A 505 2.77 27.26 -4.43
C VAL A 505 1.97 26.03 -4.89
N VAL A 506 1.14 26.16 -5.92
CA VAL A 506 0.40 25.02 -6.48
C VAL A 506 1.35 23.97 -7.05
N ALA A 507 2.42 24.37 -7.75
CA ALA A 507 3.44 23.46 -8.25
C ALA A 507 4.13 22.70 -7.11
N PHE A 508 4.51 23.36 -6.02
CA PHE A 508 5.06 22.73 -4.83
C PHE A 508 4.09 21.74 -4.20
N LEU A 509 2.84 22.16 -3.95
CA LEU A 509 1.81 21.31 -3.35
C LEU A 509 1.50 20.09 -4.22
N THR A 510 1.55 20.22 -5.53
CA THR A 510 1.37 19.08 -6.46
C THR A 510 2.50 18.07 -6.32
N GLY A 511 3.74 18.52 -6.18
CA GLY A 511 4.87 17.64 -5.89
C GLY A 511 4.73 16.95 -4.54
N PHE A 512 4.32 17.67 -3.52
CA PHE A 512 4.10 17.13 -2.17
C PHE A 512 2.95 16.12 -2.13
N ALA A 513 1.83 16.39 -2.78
CA ALA A 513 0.63 15.55 -2.83
C ALA A 513 0.51 14.75 -4.14
N MET A 514 1.63 14.39 -4.77
CA MET A 514 1.68 13.79 -6.12
C MET A 514 0.75 12.58 -6.29
N MET A 515 0.65 11.70 -5.29
CA MET A 515 -0.23 10.53 -5.36
C MET A 515 -1.71 10.91 -5.42
N GLU A 516 -2.11 11.92 -4.69
CA GLU A 516 -3.49 12.42 -4.72
C GLU A 516 -3.80 13.12 -6.03
N PHE A 517 -2.84 13.86 -6.57
CA PHE A 517 -2.94 14.48 -7.89
C PHE A 517 -3.10 13.43 -9.00
N LEU A 518 -2.30 12.38 -8.99
CA LEU A 518 -2.44 11.25 -9.94
C LEU A 518 -3.78 10.52 -9.81
N LYS A 519 -4.30 10.35 -8.59
CA LYS A 519 -5.65 9.79 -8.36
C LYS A 519 -6.73 10.70 -8.94
N MET A 520 -6.59 12.01 -8.79
CA MET A 520 -7.51 13.01 -9.37
C MET A 520 -7.51 12.90 -10.90
N LEU A 521 -6.34 12.91 -11.54
CA LEU A 521 -6.21 12.76 -13.00
C LEU A 521 -6.85 11.46 -13.49
N ARG A 522 -6.64 10.34 -12.79
CA ARG A 522 -7.26 9.05 -13.13
C ARG A 522 -8.79 9.11 -13.03
N ARG A 523 -9.34 9.79 -12.02
CA ARG A 523 -10.80 9.98 -11.89
C ARG A 523 -11.36 10.82 -13.04
N SER A 524 -10.67 11.92 -13.37
CA SER A 524 -11.06 12.79 -14.49
C SER A 524 -10.96 12.07 -15.84
N SER A 525 -9.92 11.28 -16.05
CA SER A 525 -9.77 10.45 -17.26
C SER A 525 -10.91 9.43 -17.40
N LYS A 526 -11.28 8.74 -16.31
CA LYS A 526 -12.43 7.81 -16.31
C LYS A 526 -13.76 8.51 -16.60
N ALA A 527 -13.95 9.74 -16.12
CA ALA A 527 -15.14 10.53 -16.38
C ALA A 527 -15.23 10.99 -17.86
N LEU A 528 -14.09 11.24 -18.51
CA LEU A 528 -14.02 11.73 -19.89
C LEU A 528 -14.05 10.60 -20.93
N PHE A 529 -13.43 9.47 -20.64
CA PHE A 529 -13.20 8.39 -21.63
C PHE A 529 -13.95 7.09 -21.33
N GLY A 530 -14.72 7.04 -20.23
CA GLY A 530 -15.41 5.82 -19.80
C GLY A 530 -14.45 4.80 -19.14
N GLU A 531 -15.03 3.77 -18.52
CA GLU A 531 -14.24 2.65 -18.01
C GLU A 531 -13.86 1.74 -19.19
N GLY A 532 -12.59 1.72 -19.55
CA GLY A 532 -12.01 0.70 -20.41
C GLY A 532 -11.63 -0.52 -19.58
#